data_16a4cd36f39da98421fd629908a596f2
#
_entry.id   16a4cd36f39da98421fd629908a596f2
#
_cell.length_a   1.000
_cell.length_b   1.000
_cell.length_c   1.000
_cell.angle_alpha   90.00
_cell.angle_beta   90.00
_cell.angle_gamma   90.00
#
_symmetry.space_group_name_H-M   'P 1'
#
loop_
_entity.id
_entity.type
_entity.pdbx_description
1 polymer ?
#
loop_
_entity_poly.entity_id
_entity_poly.type
_entity_poly.pdbx_seq_one_letter_code
_entity_poly.pdbx_strand_id
1 'polypeptide(L)'
;MLKFAVFDDDGPAKNWSLGHAYLVGKDDLGVGGDVSFEPGLIVCRKPGGESVALGLQFDTGPTGVLTLQTCLLPERDRPYLLDLELARHRIMLLLNKIEEYGLSDLGGDHPVMAGLDRARELFTGALVEGAENGGGVSTGQYSAGQAALARQALAEAIDASERLALLSAERQLSARKRPEKSESEAAGAAGTALGVTVHNDLFSEALQRSIPGVFDFVNSAMRWSEIEKDEGKFSFVATDRWIEWAVRTARLPVTAGPLVELTPRGAPAWLHVWEHDYDALKQFAYEHVKRVVTRYRRAVARWTVVSGINLGDGFSLGLEQMLDLTRLCVLLVRKLQPAAKVVVEIAQPWGEHTTPNPRSVPPLLFAQLVLDAGIAVDAFGLRIQCGEAAPGRTARDLMAFSSLLDAFEQFQKPLHVTALGAPSEMLRTSGAGEGGAGSFPGFWRKPWSPEVQAEWMVRAAAIALSKPSVRSVCTQCLWDSSDGTEMPAGGIVSTDGVPKPAVAKLKELQGVIRGRKPAQALLAPVFCQEPAAVR
;
A
#
# COMPACT_ATOMS: atom_id res chain seq x y z
N MET A 1 -15.75 -26.14 -3.92
CA MET A 1 -15.00 -25.47 -2.83
C MET A 1 -13.52 -25.53 -3.14
N LEU A 2 -12.81 -24.43 -2.99
CA LEU A 2 -11.35 -24.39 -3.12
C LEU A 2 -10.72 -24.74 -1.75
N LYS A 3 -9.75 -25.65 -1.74
CA LYS A 3 -9.12 -26.15 -0.52
C LYS A 3 -7.61 -26.12 -0.64
N PHE A 4 -6.92 -25.79 0.46
CA PHE A 4 -5.46 -25.80 0.52
C PHE A 4 -5.01 -26.65 1.72
N ALA A 5 -4.12 -27.61 1.46
CA ALA A 5 -3.37 -28.30 2.50
C ALA A 5 -2.29 -27.37 3.04
N VAL A 6 -2.15 -27.30 4.36
CA VAL A 6 -1.16 -26.49 5.06
C VAL A 6 -0.38 -27.33 6.06
N PHE A 7 0.91 -27.07 6.14
CA PHE A 7 1.86 -27.82 6.95
C PHE A 7 2.64 -26.90 7.88
N ASP A 8 2.89 -27.36 9.09
CA ASP A 8 3.97 -26.89 9.95
C ASP A 8 5.19 -27.84 9.82
N ASP A 9 6.22 -27.65 10.62
CA ASP A 9 7.46 -28.43 10.52
C ASP A 9 7.26 -29.92 10.88
N ASP A 10 6.22 -30.24 11.67
CA ASP A 10 5.96 -31.59 12.18
C ASP A 10 4.90 -32.36 11.35
N GLY A 11 4.19 -31.69 10.42
CA GLY A 11 3.13 -32.33 9.64
C GLY A 11 1.99 -31.37 9.26
N PRO A 12 0.77 -31.89 9.03
CA PRO A 12 -0.39 -31.04 8.77
C PRO A 12 -0.64 -30.07 9.93
N ALA A 13 -0.76 -28.78 9.62
CA ALA A 13 -0.87 -27.73 10.62
C ALA A 13 -2.07 -27.93 11.54
N LYS A 14 -1.86 -27.87 12.84
CA LYS A 14 -2.92 -28.01 13.85
C LYS A 14 -3.61 -26.68 14.13
N ASN A 15 -2.89 -25.59 14.01
CA ASN A 15 -3.38 -24.23 14.18
C ASN A 15 -2.83 -23.37 13.05
N TRP A 16 -3.65 -22.47 12.51
CA TRP A 16 -3.27 -21.54 11.46
C TRP A 16 -3.99 -20.22 11.62
N SER A 17 -3.24 -19.13 11.61
CA SER A 17 -3.84 -17.80 11.63
C SER A 17 -4.26 -17.40 10.22
N LEU A 18 -5.55 -17.15 10.02
CA LEU A 18 -6.11 -16.63 8.78
C LEU A 18 -6.22 -15.10 8.79
N GLY A 19 -5.30 -14.42 9.50
CA GLY A 19 -5.31 -12.97 9.56
C GLY A 19 -5.35 -12.35 8.16
N HIS A 20 -6.37 -11.52 7.91
CA HIS A 20 -6.54 -10.76 6.65
C HIS A 20 -6.60 -11.64 5.38
N ALA A 21 -7.11 -12.87 5.48
CA ALA A 21 -7.35 -13.71 4.31
C ALA A 21 -8.44 -13.13 3.42
N TYR A 22 -8.23 -13.13 2.12
CA TYR A 22 -9.17 -12.61 1.13
C TYR A 22 -9.08 -13.38 -0.18
N LEU A 23 -10.12 -13.24 -1.01
CA LEU A 23 -10.20 -13.89 -2.31
C LEU A 23 -10.05 -12.87 -3.44
N VAL A 24 -9.28 -13.24 -4.44
CA VAL A 24 -9.04 -12.41 -5.64
C VAL A 24 -9.46 -13.19 -6.87
N GLY A 25 -10.31 -12.59 -7.67
CA GLY A 25 -10.75 -13.12 -8.95
C GLY A 25 -9.86 -12.68 -10.11
N LYS A 26 -10.40 -12.85 -11.31
CA LYS A 26 -9.78 -12.36 -12.54
C LYS A 26 -9.60 -10.84 -12.49
N ASP A 27 -8.57 -10.36 -13.16
CA ASP A 27 -8.25 -8.93 -13.26
C ASP A 27 -7.98 -8.25 -11.91
N ASP A 28 -7.44 -9.02 -10.94
CA ASP A 28 -7.13 -8.58 -9.57
C ASP A 28 -8.32 -7.99 -8.80
N LEU A 29 -9.53 -8.38 -9.17
CA LEU A 29 -10.74 -7.94 -8.50
C LEU A 29 -11.00 -8.79 -7.24
N GLY A 30 -11.18 -8.14 -6.11
CA GLY A 30 -11.60 -8.80 -4.87
C GLY A 30 -12.95 -9.49 -5.04
N VAL A 31 -13.09 -10.69 -4.50
CA VAL A 31 -14.29 -11.51 -4.55
C VAL A 31 -14.83 -11.73 -3.16
N GLY A 32 -16.14 -11.57 -2.99
CA GLY A 32 -16.83 -11.94 -1.73
C GLY A 32 -16.75 -13.44 -1.46
N GLY A 33 -16.62 -13.81 -0.19
CA GLY A 33 -16.56 -15.22 0.22
C GLY A 33 -16.20 -15.37 1.70
N ASP A 34 -16.05 -16.62 2.10
CA ASP A 34 -15.64 -17.00 3.44
C ASP A 34 -14.38 -17.87 3.37
N VAL A 35 -13.41 -17.58 4.23
CA VAL A 35 -12.17 -18.34 4.36
C VAL A 35 -12.07 -18.84 5.79
N SER A 36 -12.02 -20.17 5.95
CA SER A 36 -11.98 -20.84 7.25
C SER A 36 -10.83 -21.83 7.33
N PHE A 37 -10.34 -22.08 8.54
CA PHE A 37 -9.33 -23.10 8.82
C PHE A 37 -9.96 -24.31 9.50
N GLU A 38 -9.63 -25.47 8.98
CA GLU A 38 -9.85 -26.79 9.58
C GLU A 38 -8.47 -27.44 9.77
N PRO A 39 -8.23 -28.31 10.76
CA PRO A 39 -6.90 -28.90 10.99
C PRO A 39 -6.28 -29.46 9.72
N GLY A 40 -5.15 -28.86 9.31
CA GLY A 40 -4.42 -29.18 8.08
C GLY A 40 -5.00 -28.61 6.78
N LEU A 41 -6.12 -27.87 6.82
CA LEU A 41 -6.79 -27.38 5.61
C LEU A 41 -7.29 -25.93 5.78
N ILE A 42 -7.06 -25.12 4.75
CA ILE A 42 -7.78 -23.85 4.54
C ILE A 42 -8.90 -24.12 3.52
N VAL A 43 -10.12 -23.71 3.86
CA VAL A 43 -11.30 -23.90 3.03
C VAL A 43 -11.87 -22.55 2.61
N CYS A 44 -11.95 -22.32 1.29
CA CYS A 44 -12.52 -21.11 0.72
C CYS A 44 -13.90 -21.43 0.12
N ARG A 45 -14.93 -20.74 0.60
CA ARG A 45 -16.31 -20.79 0.11
C ARG A 45 -16.64 -19.47 -0.58
N LYS A 46 -17.04 -19.51 -1.83
CA LYS A 46 -17.34 -18.33 -2.64
C LYS A 46 -18.60 -18.56 -3.48
N PRO A 47 -19.32 -17.50 -3.87
CA PRO A 47 -20.36 -17.61 -4.88
C PRO A 47 -19.74 -17.89 -6.26
N GLY A 48 -20.41 -18.73 -7.05
CA GLY A 48 -20.00 -19.08 -8.42
C GLY A 48 -18.85 -20.08 -8.52
N GLY A 49 -18.60 -20.58 -9.73
CA GLY A 49 -17.59 -21.59 -10.06
C GLY A 49 -16.28 -21.03 -10.66
N GLU A 50 -16.11 -19.72 -10.74
CA GLU A 50 -14.93 -19.11 -11.33
C GLU A 50 -13.64 -19.36 -10.51
N SER A 51 -12.49 -19.40 -11.19
CA SER A 51 -11.20 -19.52 -10.52
C SER A 51 -10.91 -18.30 -9.66
N VAL A 52 -10.37 -18.53 -8.46
CA VAL A 52 -9.92 -17.45 -7.56
C VAL A 52 -8.54 -17.76 -6.99
N ALA A 53 -7.83 -16.71 -6.60
CA ALA A 53 -6.62 -16.79 -5.80
C ALA A 53 -6.97 -16.57 -4.33
N LEU A 54 -6.20 -17.16 -3.44
CA LEU A 54 -6.23 -16.90 -2.00
C LEU A 54 -5.08 -15.96 -1.65
N GLY A 55 -5.42 -14.77 -1.13
CA GLY A 55 -4.48 -13.86 -0.48
C GLY A 55 -4.51 -14.07 1.03
N LEU A 56 -3.35 -14.16 1.68
CA LEU A 56 -3.23 -14.32 3.14
C LEU A 56 -1.83 -13.92 3.64
N GLN A 57 -1.73 -13.69 4.95
CA GLN A 57 -0.42 -13.57 5.57
C GLN A 57 0.28 -14.93 5.66
N PHE A 58 1.56 -14.94 5.31
CA PHE A 58 2.37 -16.13 5.30
C PHE A 58 3.78 -15.84 5.82
N ASP A 59 4.30 -16.72 6.69
CA ASP A 59 5.68 -16.65 7.16
C ASP A 59 6.61 -17.27 6.11
N THR A 60 7.42 -16.45 5.51
CA THR A 60 8.38 -16.84 4.47
C THR A 60 9.79 -17.04 5.02
N GLY A 61 9.97 -16.98 6.33
CA GLY A 61 11.27 -17.06 6.99
C GLY A 61 12.13 -15.79 6.73
N PRO A 62 13.16 -15.87 5.86
CA PRO A 62 14.14 -14.79 5.72
C PRO A 62 13.59 -13.51 5.09
N THR A 63 12.46 -13.58 4.38
CA THR A 63 11.85 -12.40 3.76
C THR A 63 10.76 -11.76 4.62
N GLY A 64 10.40 -12.38 5.74
CA GLY A 64 9.47 -11.86 6.74
C GLY A 64 8.10 -12.52 6.73
N VAL A 65 7.15 -11.93 7.44
CA VAL A 65 5.74 -12.33 7.43
C VAL A 65 4.98 -11.35 6.54
N LEU A 66 4.60 -11.83 5.36
CA LEU A 66 4.10 -11.00 4.26
C LEU A 66 2.70 -11.45 3.83
N THR A 67 1.89 -10.52 3.35
CA THR A 67 0.66 -10.88 2.66
C THR A 67 0.97 -11.25 1.22
N LEU A 68 0.72 -12.48 0.87
CA LEU A 68 1.00 -13.12 -0.42
C LEU A 68 -0.27 -13.64 -1.06
N GLN A 69 -0.18 -14.02 -2.33
CA GLN A 69 -1.31 -14.50 -3.13
C GLN A 69 -0.92 -15.78 -3.88
N THR A 70 -1.85 -16.71 -4.01
CA THR A 70 -1.72 -17.89 -4.88
C THR A 70 -1.99 -17.54 -6.34
N CYS A 71 -1.78 -18.47 -7.26
CA CYS A 71 -2.36 -18.38 -8.60
C CYS A 71 -3.89 -18.40 -8.56
N LEU A 72 -4.54 -17.98 -9.65
CA LEU A 72 -5.96 -18.25 -9.90
C LEU A 72 -6.17 -19.75 -10.07
N LEU A 73 -6.92 -20.37 -9.17
CA LEU A 73 -7.11 -21.80 -9.12
C LEU A 73 -8.59 -22.19 -9.28
N PRO A 74 -8.91 -23.20 -10.12
CA PRO A 74 -10.25 -23.74 -10.20
C PRO A 74 -10.58 -24.59 -8.96
N GLU A 75 -11.84 -24.71 -8.67
CA GLU A 75 -12.32 -25.65 -7.66
C GLU A 75 -12.06 -27.11 -8.07
N ARG A 76 -11.63 -27.92 -7.12
CA ARG A 76 -11.44 -29.36 -7.28
C ARG A 76 -11.66 -30.09 -5.95
N ASP A 77 -11.91 -31.40 -6.00
CA ASP A 77 -12.16 -32.21 -4.79
C ASP A 77 -10.89 -32.33 -3.92
N ARG A 78 -9.74 -32.44 -4.55
CA ARG A 78 -8.43 -32.59 -3.89
C ARG A 78 -7.89 -31.22 -3.48
N PRO A 79 -7.29 -31.08 -2.29
CA PRO A 79 -6.68 -29.83 -1.90
C PRO A 79 -5.47 -29.48 -2.78
N TYR A 80 -5.12 -28.20 -2.84
CA TYR A 80 -3.83 -27.70 -3.31
C TYR A 80 -2.85 -27.67 -2.14
N LEU A 81 -1.55 -27.71 -2.39
CA LEU A 81 -0.56 -27.40 -1.35
C LEU A 81 -0.32 -25.89 -1.36
N LEU A 82 -0.62 -25.23 -0.22
CA LEU A 82 -0.55 -23.76 -0.12
C LEU A 82 0.83 -23.23 -0.49
N ASP A 83 1.89 -23.76 0.15
CA ASP A 83 3.28 -23.35 -0.08
C ASP A 83 3.67 -23.44 -1.55
N LEU A 84 3.26 -24.50 -2.24
CA LEU A 84 3.54 -24.72 -3.66
C LEU A 84 2.84 -23.70 -4.56
N GLU A 85 1.58 -23.37 -4.26
CA GLU A 85 0.82 -22.39 -5.08
C GLU A 85 1.27 -20.95 -4.84
N LEU A 86 1.71 -20.61 -3.63
CA LEU A 86 2.36 -19.33 -3.35
C LEU A 86 3.70 -19.21 -4.10
N ALA A 87 4.54 -20.27 -4.06
CA ALA A 87 5.81 -20.30 -4.78
C ALA A 87 5.60 -20.21 -6.31
N ARG A 88 4.63 -20.97 -6.84
CA ARG A 88 4.25 -20.94 -8.26
C ARG A 88 3.87 -19.53 -8.71
N HIS A 89 2.98 -18.88 -7.96
CA HIS A 89 2.55 -17.52 -8.27
C HIS A 89 3.72 -16.54 -8.26
N ARG A 90 4.61 -16.63 -7.26
CA ARG A 90 5.76 -15.74 -7.14
C ARG A 90 6.77 -15.94 -8.27
N ILE A 91 7.08 -17.18 -8.65
CA ILE A 91 7.98 -17.49 -9.78
C ILE A 91 7.38 -16.97 -11.09
N MET A 92 6.07 -17.18 -11.32
CA MET A 92 5.39 -16.64 -12.51
C MET A 92 5.43 -15.12 -12.54
N LEU A 93 5.16 -14.46 -11.42
CA LEU A 93 5.23 -13.00 -11.32
C LEU A 93 6.63 -12.48 -11.63
N LEU A 94 7.67 -13.13 -11.09
CA LEU A 94 9.06 -12.76 -11.34
C LEU A 94 9.41 -12.87 -12.83
N LEU A 95 9.03 -13.97 -13.49
CA LEU A 95 9.26 -14.18 -14.93
C LEU A 95 8.55 -13.09 -15.76
N ASN A 96 7.28 -12.83 -15.49
CA ASN A 96 6.52 -11.82 -16.20
C ASN A 96 7.14 -10.42 -16.01
N LYS A 97 7.59 -10.10 -14.79
CA LYS A 97 8.19 -8.78 -14.50
C LYS A 97 9.59 -8.61 -15.10
N ILE A 98 10.37 -9.67 -15.28
CA ILE A 98 11.64 -9.61 -16.04
C ILE A 98 11.37 -9.15 -17.48
N GLU A 99 10.35 -9.72 -18.12
CA GLU A 99 9.95 -9.35 -19.49
C GLU A 99 9.35 -7.93 -19.55
N GLU A 100 8.39 -7.63 -18.67
CA GLU A 100 7.70 -6.33 -18.59
C GLU A 100 8.68 -5.16 -18.37
N TYR A 101 9.71 -5.37 -17.54
CA TYR A 101 10.72 -4.35 -17.28
C TYR A 101 11.82 -4.29 -18.35
N GLY A 102 11.75 -5.12 -19.39
CA GLY A 102 12.73 -5.17 -20.46
C GLY A 102 14.11 -5.62 -19.96
N LEU A 103 14.16 -6.56 -19.01
CA LEU A 103 15.36 -7.05 -18.35
C LEU A 103 15.69 -8.50 -18.71
N SER A 104 15.19 -8.99 -19.85
CA SER A 104 15.42 -10.36 -20.34
C SER A 104 16.87 -10.62 -20.78
N ASP A 105 17.69 -9.57 -20.91
CA ASP A 105 19.11 -9.61 -21.29
C ASP A 105 20.06 -9.80 -20.10
N LEU A 106 19.54 -9.98 -18.89
CA LEU A 106 20.37 -10.25 -17.72
C LEU A 106 21.09 -11.59 -17.86
N GLY A 107 22.41 -11.59 -17.69
CA GLY A 107 23.21 -12.82 -17.70
C GLY A 107 22.83 -13.78 -16.57
N GLY A 108 23.07 -15.09 -16.77
CA GLY A 108 22.76 -16.12 -15.75
C GLY A 108 23.42 -15.88 -14.39
N ASP A 109 24.60 -15.25 -14.37
CA ASP A 109 25.34 -14.90 -13.14
C ASP A 109 24.76 -13.70 -12.41
N HIS A 110 23.79 -12.98 -13.02
CA HIS A 110 23.17 -11.85 -12.37
C HIS A 110 22.36 -12.31 -11.15
N PRO A 111 22.43 -11.63 -9.98
CA PRO A 111 21.76 -12.09 -8.74
C PRO A 111 20.26 -12.36 -8.87
N VAL A 112 19.55 -11.63 -9.74
CA VAL A 112 18.12 -11.86 -10.05
C VAL A 112 17.94 -13.20 -10.74
N MET A 113 18.75 -13.50 -11.78
CA MET A 113 18.64 -14.74 -12.55
C MET A 113 19.09 -15.95 -11.74
N ALA A 114 20.20 -15.83 -11.02
CA ALA A 114 20.66 -16.86 -10.09
C ALA A 114 19.62 -17.20 -9.00
N GLY A 115 18.92 -16.18 -8.46
CA GLY A 115 17.82 -16.38 -7.51
C GLY A 115 16.59 -17.06 -8.14
N LEU A 116 16.24 -16.68 -9.38
CA LEU A 116 15.18 -17.34 -10.15
C LEU A 116 15.50 -18.82 -10.38
N ASP A 117 16.74 -19.14 -10.79
CA ASP A 117 17.15 -20.52 -11.06
C ASP A 117 17.12 -21.38 -9.78
N ARG A 118 17.62 -20.86 -8.64
CA ARG A 118 17.49 -21.55 -7.34
C ARG A 118 16.04 -21.78 -6.95
N ALA A 119 15.17 -20.76 -7.12
CA ALA A 119 13.74 -20.90 -6.84
C ALA A 119 13.10 -22.00 -7.71
N ARG A 120 13.46 -22.09 -8.98
CA ARG A 120 12.97 -23.12 -9.91
C ARG A 120 13.48 -24.52 -9.55
N GLU A 121 14.74 -24.65 -9.17
CA GLU A 121 15.32 -25.92 -8.70
C GLU A 121 14.61 -26.44 -7.46
N LEU A 122 14.42 -25.60 -6.44
CA LEU A 122 13.69 -25.94 -5.21
C LEU A 122 12.21 -26.28 -5.49
N PHE A 123 11.57 -25.51 -6.35
CA PHE A 123 10.19 -25.77 -6.77
C PHE A 123 10.05 -27.11 -7.49
N THR A 124 10.98 -27.43 -8.38
CA THR A 124 11.03 -28.71 -9.08
C THR A 124 11.32 -29.86 -8.09
N GLY A 125 12.24 -29.66 -7.15
CA GLY A 125 12.50 -30.60 -6.06
C GLY A 125 11.25 -30.93 -5.25
N ALA A 126 10.44 -29.90 -4.90
CA ALA A 126 9.17 -30.10 -4.22
C ALA A 126 8.17 -30.96 -5.04
N LEU A 127 8.15 -30.81 -6.36
CA LEU A 127 7.29 -31.61 -7.22
C LEU A 127 7.76 -33.07 -7.31
N VAL A 128 9.09 -33.29 -7.42
CA VAL A 128 9.70 -34.63 -7.50
C VAL A 128 9.50 -35.38 -6.20
N GLU A 129 9.76 -34.77 -5.03
CA GLU A 129 9.54 -35.39 -3.72
C GLU A 129 8.08 -35.86 -3.57
N GLY A 130 7.11 -35.04 -4.00
CA GLY A 130 5.70 -35.43 -3.97
C GLY A 130 5.41 -36.67 -4.81
N ALA A 131 6.03 -36.78 -6.00
CA ALA A 131 5.85 -37.91 -6.90
C ALA A 131 6.49 -39.20 -6.36
N GLU A 132 7.72 -39.11 -5.81
CA GLU A 132 8.46 -40.26 -5.26
C GLU A 132 7.77 -40.88 -4.04
N ASN A 133 7.10 -40.05 -3.22
CA ASN A 133 6.35 -40.51 -2.05
C ASN A 133 4.92 -41.03 -2.39
N GLY A 134 4.60 -41.21 -3.67
CA GLY A 134 3.27 -41.65 -4.13
C GLY A 134 2.16 -40.63 -3.92
N GLY A 135 2.54 -39.39 -3.61
CA GLY A 135 1.69 -38.24 -3.35
C GLY A 135 1.75 -37.18 -4.45
N GLY A 136 1.51 -35.94 -4.06
CA GLY A 136 1.65 -34.75 -4.90
C GLY A 136 0.33 -34.28 -5.53
N VAL A 137 0.47 -33.44 -6.56
CA VAL A 137 -0.65 -32.71 -7.19
C VAL A 137 -1.74 -33.66 -7.75
N SER A 138 -1.34 -34.84 -8.22
CA SER A 138 -2.27 -35.82 -8.80
C SER A 138 -3.12 -36.57 -7.77
N THR A 139 -2.63 -36.75 -6.56
CA THR A 139 -3.34 -37.47 -5.48
C THR A 139 -3.97 -36.51 -4.46
N GLY A 140 -3.42 -35.29 -4.33
CA GLY A 140 -3.80 -34.33 -3.28
C GLY A 140 -3.26 -34.71 -1.89
N GLN A 141 -2.29 -35.64 -1.85
CA GLN A 141 -1.56 -36.01 -0.64
C GLN A 141 -0.17 -35.37 -0.69
N TYR A 142 0.21 -34.70 0.38
CA TYR A 142 1.44 -33.92 0.44
C TYR A 142 2.25 -34.29 1.70
N SER A 143 3.56 -33.97 1.68
CA SER A 143 4.48 -34.16 2.81
C SER A 143 4.92 -32.82 3.38
N ALA A 144 5.39 -32.81 4.64
CA ALA A 144 6.02 -31.65 5.25
C ALA A 144 7.33 -31.27 4.50
N GLY A 145 8.11 -32.26 4.02
CA GLY A 145 9.30 -32.02 3.22
C GLY A 145 9.00 -31.28 1.91
N GLN A 146 7.93 -31.69 1.23
CA GLN A 146 7.47 -31.01 0.01
C GLN A 146 7.05 -29.55 0.30
N ALA A 147 6.33 -29.31 1.39
CA ALA A 147 5.95 -27.97 1.82
C ALA A 147 7.20 -27.11 2.15
N ALA A 148 8.18 -27.70 2.85
CA ALA A 148 9.43 -27.01 3.21
C ALA A 148 10.25 -26.60 1.98
N LEU A 149 10.40 -27.47 0.97
CA LEU A 149 11.07 -27.12 -0.29
C LEU A 149 10.30 -26.01 -1.04
N ALA A 150 8.98 -26.09 -1.09
CA ALA A 150 8.16 -25.06 -1.72
C ALA A 150 8.27 -23.70 -1.00
N ARG A 151 8.36 -23.70 0.33
CA ARG A 151 8.58 -22.48 1.15
C ARG A 151 9.95 -21.87 0.88
N GLN A 152 11.01 -22.69 0.75
CA GLN A 152 12.33 -22.20 0.36
C GLN A 152 12.32 -21.61 -1.05
N ALA A 153 11.66 -22.26 -2.02
CA ALA A 153 11.49 -21.74 -3.37
C ALA A 153 10.77 -20.38 -3.37
N LEU A 154 9.74 -20.23 -2.54
CA LEU A 154 9.01 -18.97 -2.34
C LEU A 154 9.92 -17.86 -1.82
N ALA A 155 10.72 -18.13 -0.80
CA ALA A 155 11.64 -17.16 -0.22
C ALA A 155 12.68 -16.65 -1.23
N GLU A 156 13.31 -17.58 -2.00
CA GLU A 156 14.25 -17.23 -3.08
C GLU A 156 13.57 -16.39 -4.18
N ALA A 157 12.35 -16.76 -4.58
CA ALA A 157 11.60 -16.03 -5.59
C ALA A 157 11.20 -14.62 -5.12
N ILE A 158 10.85 -14.43 -3.83
CA ILE A 158 10.56 -13.12 -3.25
C ILE A 158 11.82 -12.25 -3.27
N ASP A 159 12.97 -12.77 -2.80
CA ASP A 159 14.23 -12.03 -2.78
C ASP A 159 14.66 -11.59 -4.18
N ALA A 160 14.61 -12.51 -5.15
CA ALA A 160 14.90 -12.21 -6.55
C ALA A 160 13.93 -11.16 -7.14
N SER A 161 12.63 -11.23 -6.80
CA SER A 161 11.63 -10.27 -7.24
C SER A 161 11.90 -8.86 -6.70
N GLU A 162 12.25 -8.74 -5.43
CA GLU A 162 12.58 -7.42 -4.84
C GLU A 162 13.85 -6.83 -5.45
N ARG A 163 14.87 -7.67 -5.69
CA ARG A 163 16.09 -7.25 -6.41
C ARG A 163 15.76 -6.74 -7.82
N LEU A 164 14.85 -7.41 -8.53
CA LEU A 164 14.39 -6.99 -9.84
C LEU A 164 13.69 -5.61 -9.80
N ALA A 165 12.77 -5.42 -8.83
CA ALA A 165 12.08 -4.14 -8.67
C ALA A 165 13.05 -2.99 -8.38
N LEU A 166 14.06 -3.22 -7.53
CA LEU A 166 15.09 -2.24 -7.20
C LEU A 166 16.03 -1.96 -8.38
N LEU A 167 16.42 -2.98 -9.14
CA LEU A 167 17.22 -2.83 -10.35
C LEU A 167 16.49 -2.00 -11.41
N SER A 168 15.20 -2.29 -11.62
CA SER A 168 14.36 -1.50 -12.53
C SER A 168 14.28 -0.03 -12.08
N ALA A 169 14.06 0.20 -10.77
CA ALA A 169 14.02 1.55 -10.22
C ALA A 169 15.36 2.28 -10.38
N GLU A 170 16.49 1.61 -10.12
CA GLU A 170 17.83 2.17 -10.31
C GLU A 170 18.07 2.60 -11.75
N ARG A 171 17.78 1.69 -12.73
CA ARG A 171 17.93 2.00 -14.16
C ARG A 171 17.08 3.20 -14.58
N GLN A 172 15.81 3.22 -14.18
CA GLN A 172 14.88 4.29 -14.54
C GLN A 172 15.27 5.65 -13.91
N LEU A 173 15.64 5.67 -12.62
CA LEU A 173 16.10 6.90 -11.97
C LEU A 173 17.41 7.42 -12.57
N SER A 174 18.33 6.52 -12.95
CA SER A 174 19.60 6.88 -13.58
C SER A 174 19.44 7.38 -15.02
N ALA A 175 18.45 6.86 -15.76
CA ALA A 175 18.16 7.28 -17.13
C ALA A 175 17.46 8.64 -17.24
N ARG A 176 16.91 9.17 -16.14
CA ARG A 176 16.24 10.47 -16.16
C ARG A 176 17.21 11.59 -16.49
N LYS A 177 16.94 12.31 -17.57
CA LYS A 177 17.68 13.52 -17.92
C LYS A 177 17.48 14.57 -16.83
N ARG A 178 18.55 15.26 -16.43
CA ARG A 178 18.45 16.42 -15.54
C ARG A 178 17.53 17.45 -16.19
N PRO A 179 16.49 17.95 -15.50
CA PRO A 179 15.75 19.09 -16.03
C PRO A 179 16.71 20.27 -16.21
N GLU A 180 16.71 20.88 -17.37
CA GLU A 180 17.47 22.11 -17.61
C GLU A 180 16.97 23.22 -16.67
N LYS A 181 17.86 24.10 -16.22
CA LYS A 181 17.55 25.15 -15.22
C LYS A 181 16.33 26.03 -15.57
N SER A 182 16.01 26.16 -16.87
CA SER A 182 14.87 26.94 -17.36
C SER A 182 13.50 26.25 -17.17
N GLU A 183 13.48 24.92 -17.02
CA GLU A 183 12.24 24.16 -16.80
C GLU A 183 11.91 24.01 -15.31
N SER A 184 12.89 24.26 -14.42
CA SER A 184 12.73 24.07 -12.97
C SER A 184 11.80 25.11 -12.31
N GLU A 185 11.63 26.29 -12.88
CA GLU A 185 10.73 27.33 -12.36
C GLU A 185 9.28 27.16 -12.83
N ALA A 186 9.08 26.52 -13.99
CA ALA A 186 7.76 26.11 -14.46
C ALA A 186 7.33 24.72 -13.92
N ALA A 187 8.26 23.99 -13.29
CA ALA A 187 8.14 22.58 -12.86
C ALA A 187 7.37 22.38 -11.55
N GLY A 188 6.57 23.30 -11.13
CA GLY A 188 5.47 22.99 -10.21
C GLY A 188 4.47 21.98 -10.81
N ALA A 189 4.65 21.54 -12.07
CA ALA A 189 3.72 20.69 -12.79
C ALA A 189 4.30 19.41 -13.43
N ALA A 190 5.62 19.24 -13.60
CA ALA A 190 6.16 18.15 -14.46
C ALA A 190 7.19 17.20 -13.80
N GLY A 191 7.77 17.51 -12.66
CA GLY A 191 8.77 16.67 -11.98
C GLY A 191 8.14 15.72 -10.93
N THR A 192 8.88 14.63 -10.62
CA THR A 192 8.54 13.79 -9.46
C THR A 192 8.89 14.52 -8.16
N ALA A 193 8.01 14.46 -7.17
CA ALA A 193 8.13 15.20 -5.92
C ALA A 193 7.97 14.31 -4.70
N LEU A 194 8.78 14.57 -3.67
CA LEU A 194 8.67 13.94 -2.36
C LEU A 194 8.00 14.91 -1.39
N GLY A 195 6.94 14.47 -0.72
CA GLY A 195 6.18 15.26 0.24
C GLY A 195 6.06 14.61 1.60
N VAL A 196 5.52 15.36 2.54
CA VAL A 196 5.23 14.91 3.89
C VAL A 196 3.88 15.41 4.35
N THR A 197 3.10 14.53 5.00
CA THR A 197 1.82 14.93 5.61
C THR A 197 2.05 15.45 7.02
N VAL A 198 1.46 16.61 7.31
CA VAL A 198 1.38 17.21 8.63
C VAL A 198 -0.05 17.15 9.13
N HIS A 199 -0.20 16.78 10.39
CA HIS A 199 -1.48 16.68 11.07
C HIS A 199 -1.71 17.88 11.98
N ASN A 200 -2.94 18.08 12.46
CA ASN A 200 -3.33 19.28 13.18
C ASN A 200 -3.04 19.22 14.70
N ASP A 201 -2.70 18.03 15.21
CA ASP A 201 -2.52 17.77 16.65
C ASP A 201 -1.25 18.40 17.24
N LEU A 202 -0.20 18.56 16.44
CA LEU A 202 1.09 19.05 16.89
C LEU A 202 1.68 20.09 15.94
N PHE A 203 2.22 21.18 16.51
CA PHE A 203 2.92 22.24 15.77
C PHE A 203 4.11 22.75 16.59
N SER A 204 5.33 22.40 16.20
CA SER A 204 6.55 22.79 16.90
C SER A 204 7.68 23.16 15.95
N GLU A 205 8.64 23.97 16.41
CA GLU A 205 9.82 24.34 15.63
C GLU A 205 10.73 23.14 15.29
N ALA A 206 10.79 22.15 16.18
CA ALA A 206 11.58 20.94 15.96
C ALA A 206 11.06 20.17 14.74
N LEU A 207 9.74 19.99 14.63
CA LEU A 207 9.09 19.36 13.48
C LEU A 207 9.28 20.18 12.21
N GLN A 208 9.12 21.50 12.28
CA GLN A 208 9.30 22.40 11.15
C GLN A 208 10.70 22.30 10.55
N ARG A 209 11.75 22.18 11.38
CA ARG A 209 13.14 22.04 10.94
C ARG A 209 13.43 20.75 10.18
N SER A 210 12.64 19.71 10.36
CA SER A 210 12.81 18.42 9.69
C SER A 210 12.32 18.39 8.23
N ILE A 211 11.57 19.41 7.79
CA ILE A 211 10.92 19.43 6.47
C ILE A 211 11.81 20.05 5.38
N PRO A 212 12.39 21.26 5.54
CA PRO A 212 13.14 21.90 4.47
C PRO A 212 14.38 21.11 4.04
N GLY A 213 14.59 21.03 2.72
CA GLY A 213 15.73 20.30 2.14
C GLY A 213 15.58 18.78 2.05
N VAL A 214 14.49 18.23 2.61
CA VAL A 214 14.10 16.82 2.45
C VAL A 214 12.88 16.71 1.53
N PHE A 215 11.89 17.58 1.72
CA PHE A 215 10.61 17.50 1.01
C PHE A 215 10.41 18.68 0.06
N ASP A 216 9.70 18.44 -1.04
CA ASP A 216 9.35 19.41 -2.08
C ASP A 216 8.01 20.09 -1.81
N PHE A 217 7.13 19.46 -1.04
CA PHE A 217 5.81 19.98 -0.69
C PHE A 217 5.34 19.44 0.67
N VAL A 218 4.37 20.13 1.24
CA VAL A 218 3.68 19.71 2.46
C VAL A 218 2.24 19.34 2.10
N ASN A 219 1.76 18.20 2.59
CA ASN A 219 0.36 17.84 2.56
C ASN A 219 -0.26 18.16 3.92
N SER A 220 -1.28 19.03 3.94
CA SER A 220 -2.05 19.32 5.15
C SER A 220 -3.22 18.35 5.25
N ALA A 221 -3.23 17.54 6.30
CA ALA A 221 -4.39 16.68 6.58
C ALA A 221 -5.63 17.54 6.82
N MET A 222 -6.74 17.21 6.14
CA MET A 222 -8.01 17.95 6.21
C MET A 222 -9.13 17.06 6.75
N ARG A 223 -8.85 16.33 7.83
CA ARG A 223 -9.84 15.41 8.39
C ARG A 223 -11.09 16.16 8.82
N TRP A 224 -12.22 15.71 8.30
CA TRP A 224 -13.51 16.28 8.65
C TRP A 224 -13.79 16.20 10.15
N SER A 225 -13.47 15.04 10.76
CA SER A 225 -13.59 14.82 12.21
C SER A 225 -12.79 15.78 13.09
N GLU A 226 -11.70 16.37 12.57
CA GLU A 226 -10.89 17.35 13.30
C GLU A 226 -11.36 18.78 13.06
N ILE A 227 -11.77 19.09 11.83
CA ILE A 227 -12.19 20.43 11.42
C ILE A 227 -13.58 20.77 11.95
N GLU A 228 -14.48 19.78 12.01
CA GLU A 228 -15.87 19.93 12.45
C GLU A 228 -16.22 18.83 13.46
N LYS A 229 -15.67 18.94 14.67
CA LYS A 229 -15.89 17.97 15.76
C LYS A 229 -17.35 17.86 16.17
N ASP A 230 -18.04 19.00 16.22
CA ASP A 230 -19.47 19.13 16.46
C ASP A 230 -20.14 19.71 15.21
N GLU A 231 -21.35 19.28 14.92
CA GLU A 231 -22.13 19.75 13.78
C GLU A 231 -22.20 21.28 13.71
N GLY A 232 -21.80 21.85 12.56
CA GLY A 232 -21.80 23.28 12.30
C GLY A 232 -20.66 24.08 12.96
N LYS A 233 -19.83 23.47 13.83
CA LYS A 233 -18.74 24.15 14.55
C LYS A 233 -17.39 23.85 13.90
N PHE A 234 -16.96 24.73 13.03
CA PHE A 234 -15.69 24.61 12.31
C PHE A 234 -14.53 25.24 13.07
N SER A 235 -13.40 24.53 13.18
CA SER A 235 -12.14 25.01 13.74
C SER A 235 -11.00 24.86 12.73
N PHE A 236 -10.40 25.97 12.35
CA PHE A 236 -9.28 26.00 11.38
C PHE A 236 -7.95 26.43 12.00
N VAL A 237 -7.91 26.70 13.30
CA VAL A 237 -6.75 27.31 13.97
C VAL A 237 -5.47 26.49 13.79
N ALA A 238 -5.58 25.19 13.95
CA ALA A 238 -4.41 24.29 13.83
C ALA A 238 -3.95 24.13 12.38
N THR A 239 -4.90 23.99 11.45
CA THR A 239 -4.62 23.89 10.00
C THR A 239 -4.00 25.19 9.46
N ASP A 240 -4.50 26.35 9.91
CA ASP A 240 -3.98 27.66 9.51
C ASP A 240 -2.50 27.81 9.85
N ARG A 241 -2.05 27.36 11.02
CA ARG A 241 -0.64 27.43 11.45
C ARG A 241 0.28 26.70 10.50
N TRP A 242 -0.04 25.46 10.11
CA TRP A 242 0.76 24.66 9.20
C TRP A 242 0.77 25.23 7.79
N ILE A 243 -0.38 25.66 7.26
CA ILE A 243 -0.48 26.24 5.92
C ILE A 243 0.26 27.57 5.86
N GLU A 244 0.09 28.43 6.86
CA GLU A 244 0.79 29.72 6.91
C GLU A 244 2.30 29.54 7.00
N TRP A 245 2.77 28.63 7.85
CA TRP A 245 4.19 28.29 7.94
C TRP A 245 4.73 27.74 6.62
N ALA A 246 4.05 26.78 6.00
CA ALA A 246 4.49 26.18 4.74
C ALA A 246 4.62 27.22 3.62
N VAL A 247 3.62 28.11 3.47
CA VAL A 247 3.59 29.11 2.40
C VAL A 247 4.55 30.28 2.66
N ARG A 248 4.53 30.85 3.90
CA ARG A 248 5.25 32.09 4.19
C ARG A 248 6.69 31.85 4.64
N THR A 249 6.91 30.81 5.47
CA THR A 249 8.22 30.55 6.08
C THR A 249 9.03 29.56 5.28
N ALA A 250 8.47 28.35 5.06
CA ALA A 250 9.17 27.29 4.33
C ALA A 250 9.18 27.52 2.81
N ARG A 251 8.25 28.30 2.28
CA ARG A 251 8.03 28.55 0.86
C ARG A 251 7.86 27.28 0.05
N LEU A 252 7.14 26.31 0.63
CA LEU A 252 6.83 25.05 0.01
C LEU A 252 5.39 25.04 -0.54
N PRO A 253 5.16 24.43 -1.69
CA PRO A 253 3.83 24.14 -2.18
C PRO A 253 3.02 23.36 -1.16
N VAL A 254 1.70 23.63 -1.09
CA VAL A 254 0.78 22.92 -0.20
C VAL A 254 -0.20 22.11 -1.03
N THR A 255 -0.33 20.85 -0.67
CA THR A 255 -1.44 19.98 -1.06
C THR A 255 -2.31 19.72 0.17
N ALA A 256 -3.56 19.33 -0.01
CA ALA A 256 -4.44 19.14 1.13
C ALA A 256 -5.49 18.05 0.88
N GLY A 257 -5.93 17.43 1.95
CA GLY A 257 -6.98 16.42 1.94
C GLY A 257 -6.63 15.16 2.75
N PRO A 258 -7.50 14.14 2.68
CA PRO A 258 -8.78 14.12 1.96
C PRO A 258 -9.80 15.11 2.55
N LEU A 259 -10.67 15.67 1.68
CA LEU A 259 -11.74 16.56 2.12
C LEU A 259 -12.91 15.77 2.71
N VAL A 260 -13.29 14.67 2.06
CA VAL A 260 -14.31 13.73 2.51
C VAL A 260 -13.69 12.36 2.60
N GLU A 261 -13.61 11.84 3.81
CA GLU A 261 -13.15 10.48 4.11
C GLU A 261 -14.23 9.77 4.93
N LEU A 262 -14.91 8.80 4.32
CA LEU A 262 -15.99 8.05 4.95
C LEU A 262 -15.47 6.75 5.59
N THR A 263 -14.48 6.91 6.47
CA THR A 263 -13.95 5.84 7.32
C THR A 263 -14.23 6.18 8.79
N PRO A 264 -14.19 5.20 9.70
CA PRO A 264 -14.41 5.46 11.12
C PRO A 264 -13.47 6.52 11.74
N ARG A 265 -12.30 6.73 11.13
CA ARG A 265 -11.31 7.72 11.58
C ARG A 265 -11.49 9.10 10.91
N GLY A 266 -12.01 9.14 9.69
CA GLY A 266 -12.11 10.35 8.87
C GLY A 266 -13.39 11.12 9.09
N ALA A 267 -14.51 10.43 9.27
CA ALA A 267 -15.82 11.03 9.45
C ALA A 267 -16.05 11.47 10.91
N PRO A 268 -16.67 12.64 11.15
CA PRO A 268 -17.01 13.07 12.51
C PRO A 268 -18.10 12.18 13.12
N ALA A 269 -18.02 11.95 14.43
CA ALA A 269 -18.93 11.04 15.13
C ALA A 269 -20.42 11.42 14.98
N TRP A 270 -20.73 12.71 14.95
CA TRP A 270 -22.11 13.20 14.78
C TRP A 270 -22.70 12.87 13.40
N LEU A 271 -21.85 12.68 12.37
CA LEU A 271 -22.29 12.37 11.00
C LEU A 271 -22.92 10.97 10.90
N HIS A 272 -22.55 10.03 11.77
CA HIS A 272 -23.10 8.68 11.78
C HIS A 272 -24.59 8.60 12.11
N VAL A 273 -25.15 9.64 12.72
CA VAL A 273 -26.62 9.74 12.91
C VAL A 273 -27.35 9.78 11.55
N TRP A 274 -26.66 10.22 10.50
CA TRP A 274 -27.19 10.39 9.16
C TRP A 274 -26.74 9.28 8.18
N GLU A 275 -26.22 8.16 8.69
CA GLU A 275 -25.65 7.08 7.85
C GLU A 275 -26.64 6.46 6.86
N HIS A 276 -27.95 6.56 7.15
CA HIS A 276 -29.03 6.06 6.30
C HIS A 276 -29.73 7.16 5.47
N ASP A 277 -29.38 8.42 5.67
CA ASP A 277 -29.93 9.56 4.94
C ASP A 277 -28.87 10.15 3.99
N TYR A 278 -28.87 9.63 2.76
CA TYR A 278 -27.90 10.07 1.75
C TYR A 278 -28.04 11.55 1.40
N ASP A 279 -29.24 12.11 1.35
CA ASP A 279 -29.44 13.51 0.98
C ASP A 279 -28.89 14.44 2.07
N ALA A 280 -29.07 14.10 3.33
CA ALA A 280 -28.46 14.81 4.46
C ALA A 280 -26.93 14.70 4.42
N LEU A 281 -26.39 13.49 4.25
CA LEU A 281 -24.94 13.27 4.11
C LEU A 281 -24.35 14.11 2.96
N LYS A 282 -25.00 14.10 1.81
CA LYS A 282 -24.59 14.88 0.64
C LYS A 282 -24.58 16.38 0.91
N GLN A 283 -25.59 16.90 1.62
CA GLN A 283 -25.66 18.31 1.98
C GLN A 283 -24.53 18.70 2.96
N PHE A 284 -24.26 17.87 3.97
CA PHE A 284 -23.15 18.10 4.91
C PHE A 284 -21.80 18.08 4.20
N ALA A 285 -21.57 17.10 3.33
CA ALA A 285 -20.36 17.03 2.52
C ALA A 285 -20.17 18.28 1.62
N TYR A 286 -21.26 18.77 1.01
CA TYR A 286 -21.24 19.99 0.22
C TYR A 286 -20.81 21.21 1.05
N GLU A 287 -21.41 21.43 2.22
CA GLU A 287 -21.08 22.59 3.06
C GLU A 287 -19.66 22.48 3.63
N HIS A 288 -19.21 21.28 4.03
CA HIS A 288 -17.84 21.03 4.50
C HIS A 288 -16.83 21.38 3.42
N VAL A 289 -16.93 20.75 2.24
CA VAL A 289 -16.00 20.98 1.10
C VAL A 289 -15.99 22.46 0.70
N LYS A 290 -17.16 23.09 0.61
CA LYS A 290 -17.29 24.51 0.27
C LYS A 290 -16.53 25.41 1.26
N ARG A 291 -16.67 25.17 2.55
CA ARG A 291 -16.01 25.98 3.60
C ARG A 291 -14.48 25.79 3.56
N VAL A 292 -14.01 24.55 3.52
CA VAL A 292 -12.58 24.25 3.50
C VAL A 292 -11.91 24.82 2.24
N VAL A 293 -12.45 24.50 1.07
CA VAL A 293 -11.88 24.96 -0.20
C VAL A 293 -11.90 26.47 -0.33
N THR A 294 -13.00 27.14 0.03
CA THR A 294 -13.11 28.60 -0.02
C THR A 294 -12.04 29.27 0.83
N ARG A 295 -11.74 28.69 2.02
CA ARG A 295 -10.73 29.22 2.92
C ARG A 295 -9.32 29.12 2.33
N TYR A 296 -8.96 27.96 1.78
CA TYR A 296 -7.57 27.63 1.43
C TYR A 296 -7.25 27.66 -0.08
N ARG A 297 -8.20 28.00 -0.97
CA ARG A 297 -8.05 28.00 -2.42
C ARG A 297 -6.88 28.84 -2.96
N ARG A 298 -6.33 29.78 -2.18
CA ARG A 298 -5.17 30.59 -2.58
C ARG A 298 -3.84 29.96 -2.17
N ALA A 299 -3.85 29.03 -1.23
CA ALA A 299 -2.67 28.38 -0.68
C ALA A 299 -2.47 26.94 -1.20
N VAL A 300 -3.56 26.24 -1.45
CA VAL A 300 -3.55 24.82 -1.84
C VAL A 300 -3.61 24.69 -3.35
N ALA A 301 -2.66 23.98 -3.94
CA ALA A 301 -2.58 23.77 -5.39
C ALA A 301 -3.25 22.46 -5.86
N ARG A 302 -3.34 21.45 -4.97
CA ARG A 302 -3.90 20.12 -5.26
C ARG A 302 -4.73 19.63 -4.08
N TRP A 303 -5.93 19.15 -4.38
CA TRP A 303 -6.87 18.61 -3.41
C TRP A 303 -7.07 17.12 -3.60
N THR A 304 -6.89 16.35 -2.54
CA THR A 304 -7.49 15.01 -2.44
C THR A 304 -8.93 15.20 -1.99
N VAL A 305 -9.88 14.98 -2.91
CA VAL A 305 -11.28 15.37 -2.67
C VAL A 305 -12.05 14.32 -1.88
N VAL A 306 -11.79 13.05 -2.16
CA VAL A 306 -12.45 11.93 -1.47
C VAL A 306 -11.44 10.82 -1.21
N SER A 307 -11.68 10.04 -0.14
CA SER A 307 -10.91 8.86 0.23
C SER A 307 -11.83 7.82 0.87
N GLY A 308 -11.58 6.54 0.58
CA GLY A 308 -12.25 5.42 1.24
C GLY A 308 -13.76 5.27 0.97
N ILE A 309 -14.32 6.00 0.01
CA ILE A 309 -15.76 5.91 -0.33
C ILE A 309 -16.12 4.51 -0.82
N ASN A 310 -15.22 3.85 -1.54
CA ASN A 310 -15.41 2.50 -2.07
C ASN A 310 -15.38 1.39 -1.02
N LEU A 311 -14.97 1.68 0.22
CA LEU A 311 -14.83 0.67 1.27
C LEU A 311 -16.17 0.21 1.83
N GLY A 312 -17.19 1.09 1.81
CA GLY A 312 -18.48 0.78 2.41
C GLY A 312 -18.43 0.65 3.95
N ASP A 313 -17.41 1.22 4.58
CA ASP A 313 -17.23 1.21 6.02
C ASP A 313 -17.93 2.42 6.66
N GLY A 314 -18.82 2.16 7.61
CA GLY A 314 -19.47 3.21 8.42
C GLY A 314 -20.64 3.96 7.75
N PHE A 315 -20.81 3.85 6.44
CA PHE A 315 -21.93 4.46 5.71
C PHE A 315 -22.47 3.50 4.65
N SER A 316 -23.79 3.27 4.68
CA SER A 316 -24.47 2.32 3.77
C SER A 316 -24.72 2.93 2.39
N LEU A 317 -23.67 3.30 1.67
CA LEU A 317 -23.78 3.86 0.32
C LEU A 317 -23.92 2.77 -0.74
N GLY A 318 -24.88 2.93 -1.65
CA GLY A 318 -24.90 2.17 -2.91
C GLY A 318 -23.88 2.73 -3.91
N LEU A 319 -23.58 1.95 -4.96
CA LEU A 319 -22.60 2.33 -5.98
C LEU A 319 -22.90 3.69 -6.62
N GLU A 320 -24.16 3.93 -6.98
CA GLU A 320 -24.60 5.21 -7.58
C GLU A 320 -24.37 6.39 -6.62
N GLN A 321 -24.60 6.18 -5.31
CA GLN A 321 -24.37 7.20 -4.29
C GLN A 321 -22.88 7.47 -4.07
N MET A 322 -22.03 6.43 -4.13
CA MET A 322 -20.56 6.59 -4.06
C MET A 322 -20.05 7.45 -5.22
N LEU A 323 -20.53 7.19 -6.44
CA LEU A 323 -20.16 7.96 -7.63
C LEU A 323 -20.73 9.38 -7.62
N ASP A 324 -21.98 9.56 -7.16
CA ASP A 324 -22.62 10.87 -7.05
C ASP A 324 -21.92 11.77 -6.02
N LEU A 325 -21.58 11.24 -4.85
CA LEU A 325 -20.82 11.97 -3.83
C LEU A 325 -19.42 12.36 -4.33
N THR A 326 -18.73 11.43 -5.01
CA THR A 326 -17.43 11.70 -5.64
C THR A 326 -17.55 12.81 -6.67
N ARG A 327 -18.55 12.74 -7.55
CA ARG A 327 -18.84 13.77 -8.57
C ARG A 327 -19.13 15.12 -7.94
N LEU A 328 -19.95 15.15 -6.90
CA LEU A 328 -20.27 16.39 -6.15
C LEU A 328 -19.01 17.07 -5.66
N CYS A 329 -18.13 16.33 -4.96
CA CYS A 329 -16.90 16.87 -4.40
C CYS A 329 -15.96 17.40 -5.49
N VAL A 330 -15.78 16.64 -6.58
CA VAL A 330 -14.94 17.06 -7.72
C VAL A 330 -15.48 18.34 -8.38
N LEU A 331 -16.78 18.39 -8.70
CA LEU A 331 -17.41 19.55 -9.34
C LEU A 331 -17.36 20.78 -8.44
N LEU A 332 -17.55 20.61 -7.14
CA LEU A 332 -17.51 21.72 -6.20
C LEU A 332 -16.13 22.34 -6.10
N VAL A 333 -15.07 21.51 -6.00
CA VAL A 333 -13.69 22.01 -6.03
C VAL A 333 -13.40 22.72 -7.35
N ARG A 334 -13.77 22.14 -8.49
CA ARG A 334 -13.62 22.77 -9.83
C ARG A 334 -14.33 24.12 -9.92
N LYS A 335 -15.53 24.23 -9.36
CA LYS A 335 -16.29 25.50 -9.33
C LYS A 335 -15.62 26.56 -8.46
N LEU A 336 -15.11 26.19 -7.29
CA LEU A 336 -14.51 27.11 -6.31
C LEU A 336 -13.07 27.51 -6.66
N GLN A 337 -12.33 26.60 -7.30
CA GLN A 337 -10.93 26.77 -7.68
C GLN A 337 -10.63 26.04 -9.00
N PRO A 338 -10.96 26.63 -10.17
CA PRO A 338 -10.83 25.96 -11.47
C PRO A 338 -9.41 25.49 -11.81
N ALA A 339 -8.37 26.17 -11.30
CA ALA A 339 -6.97 25.85 -11.57
C ALA A 339 -6.41 24.73 -10.68
N ALA A 340 -7.14 24.33 -9.62
CA ALA A 340 -6.67 23.30 -8.71
C ALA A 340 -6.61 21.93 -9.37
N LYS A 341 -5.63 21.12 -8.99
CA LYS A 341 -5.57 19.70 -9.33
C LYS A 341 -6.45 18.89 -8.38
N VAL A 342 -7.22 17.98 -8.93
CA VAL A 342 -8.20 17.16 -8.21
C VAL A 342 -7.80 15.70 -8.25
N VAL A 343 -7.65 15.10 -7.06
CA VAL A 343 -7.24 13.71 -6.85
C VAL A 343 -8.37 12.95 -6.15
N VAL A 344 -8.70 11.77 -6.65
CA VAL A 344 -9.53 10.78 -5.96
C VAL A 344 -8.61 9.73 -5.38
N GLU A 345 -8.69 9.51 -4.06
CA GLU A 345 -7.81 8.61 -3.34
C GLU A 345 -8.46 7.24 -3.10
N ILE A 346 -7.70 6.21 -3.36
CA ILE A 346 -8.00 4.82 -3.04
C ILE A 346 -7.31 4.49 -1.71
N ALA A 347 -8.09 4.36 -0.64
CA ALA A 347 -7.56 4.21 0.73
C ALA A 347 -7.01 2.81 1.03
N GLN A 348 -7.53 1.77 0.38
CA GLN A 348 -7.08 0.37 0.52
C GLN A 348 -6.91 -0.24 -0.88
N PRO A 349 -5.80 0.07 -1.57
CA PRO A 349 -5.65 -0.28 -2.99
C PRO A 349 -5.45 -1.77 -3.28
N TRP A 350 -5.20 -2.60 -2.24
CA TRP A 350 -5.03 -4.05 -2.37
C TRP A 350 -6.35 -4.83 -2.50
N GLY A 351 -7.49 -4.25 -2.13
CA GLY A 351 -8.81 -4.88 -2.27
C GLY A 351 -9.18 -5.92 -1.21
N GLU A 352 -8.40 -6.09 -0.14
CA GLU A 352 -8.67 -7.05 0.94
C GLU A 352 -10.06 -6.85 1.58
N HIS A 353 -10.54 -5.62 1.62
CA HIS A 353 -11.84 -5.27 2.19
C HIS A 353 -13.03 -5.86 1.45
N THR A 354 -12.85 -6.29 0.20
CA THR A 354 -13.96 -6.77 -0.64
C THR A 354 -14.50 -8.13 -0.19
N THR A 355 -13.63 -9.02 0.27
CA THR A 355 -14.04 -10.37 0.69
C THR A 355 -14.96 -10.36 1.91
N PRO A 356 -14.63 -9.68 3.02
CA PRO A 356 -15.51 -9.59 4.18
C PRO A 356 -16.67 -8.60 4.01
N ASN A 357 -16.58 -7.65 3.07
CA ASN A 357 -17.60 -6.63 2.88
C ASN A 357 -18.14 -6.61 1.43
N PRO A 358 -19.21 -7.37 1.13
CA PRO A 358 -19.77 -7.45 -0.21
C PRO A 358 -20.43 -6.15 -0.70
N ARG A 359 -20.60 -5.13 0.16
CA ARG A 359 -21.10 -3.81 -0.24
C ARG A 359 -19.98 -2.90 -0.76
N SER A 360 -18.73 -3.25 -0.47
CA SER A 360 -17.59 -2.50 -0.97
C SER A 360 -17.37 -2.71 -2.46
N VAL A 361 -16.64 -1.79 -3.07
CA VAL A 361 -16.26 -1.86 -4.49
C VAL A 361 -14.77 -2.11 -4.58
N PRO A 362 -14.32 -3.12 -5.38
CA PRO A 362 -12.90 -3.36 -5.60
C PRO A 362 -12.17 -2.10 -6.09
N PRO A 363 -10.92 -1.86 -5.66
CA PRO A 363 -10.19 -0.62 -5.96
C PRO A 363 -10.07 -0.29 -7.44
N LEU A 364 -9.65 -1.25 -8.26
CA LEU A 364 -9.52 -1.06 -9.71
C LEU A 364 -10.87 -0.82 -10.38
N LEU A 365 -11.90 -1.55 -9.97
CA LEU A 365 -13.26 -1.35 -10.47
C LEU A 365 -13.79 0.05 -10.11
N PHE A 366 -13.56 0.52 -8.87
CA PHE A 366 -13.98 1.85 -8.47
C PHE A 366 -13.27 2.94 -9.29
N ALA A 367 -11.95 2.80 -9.53
CA ALA A 367 -11.22 3.74 -10.37
C ALA A 367 -11.77 3.77 -11.81
N GLN A 368 -12.07 2.60 -12.38
CA GLN A 368 -12.70 2.49 -13.70
C GLN A 368 -14.06 3.19 -13.73
N LEU A 369 -14.93 2.90 -12.76
CA LEU A 369 -16.27 3.46 -12.68
C LEU A 369 -16.28 5.00 -12.52
N VAL A 370 -15.30 5.55 -11.79
CA VAL A 370 -15.10 7.01 -11.68
C VAL A 370 -14.84 7.61 -13.06
N LEU A 371 -14.02 6.96 -13.88
CA LEU A 371 -13.73 7.43 -15.26
C LEU A 371 -14.93 7.23 -16.19
N ASP A 372 -15.57 6.07 -16.16
CA ASP A 372 -16.73 5.74 -17.00
C ASP A 372 -17.93 6.64 -16.70
N ALA A 373 -18.08 7.06 -15.44
CA ALA A 373 -19.05 8.05 -15.03
C ALA A 373 -18.73 9.48 -15.51
N GLY A 374 -17.62 9.70 -16.22
CA GLY A 374 -17.20 11.01 -16.73
C GLY A 374 -16.79 11.99 -15.62
N ILE A 375 -16.37 11.51 -14.45
CA ILE A 375 -15.90 12.36 -13.35
C ILE A 375 -14.51 12.89 -13.71
N ALA A 376 -14.38 14.20 -13.84
CA ALA A 376 -13.17 14.87 -14.34
C ALA A 376 -12.06 14.94 -13.28
N VAL A 377 -11.41 13.81 -12.99
CA VAL A 377 -10.24 13.72 -12.09
C VAL A 377 -8.94 13.98 -12.83
N ASP A 378 -7.99 14.68 -12.20
CA ASP A 378 -6.65 14.89 -12.77
C ASP A 378 -5.72 13.69 -12.51
N ALA A 379 -5.91 12.99 -11.39
CA ALA A 379 -5.06 11.88 -10.96
C ALA A 379 -5.78 10.98 -9.96
N PHE A 380 -5.27 9.77 -9.80
CA PHE A 380 -5.61 8.92 -8.66
C PHE A 380 -4.55 9.02 -7.56
N GLY A 381 -5.01 8.96 -6.31
CA GLY A 381 -4.18 8.84 -5.12
C GLY A 381 -4.20 7.40 -4.61
N LEU A 382 -3.07 6.89 -4.16
CA LEU A 382 -2.97 5.58 -3.52
C LEU A 382 -2.43 5.77 -2.11
N ARG A 383 -3.20 5.35 -1.10
CA ARG A 383 -2.77 5.30 0.29
C ARG A 383 -2.18 3.93 0.57
N ILE A 384 -0.86 3.85 0.71
CA ILE A 384 -0.13 2.60 0.87
C ILE A 384 0.57 2.59 2.23
N GLN A 385 -0.02 1.88 3.17
CA GLN A 385 0.48 1.69 4.52
C GLN A 385 0.84 0.22 4.72
N CYS A 386 1.88 -0.07 5.47
CA CYS A 386 2.43 -1.40 5.66
C CYS A 386 2.76 -1.63 7.14
N GLY A 387 2.49 -2.82 7.68
CA GLY A 387 2.87 -3.19 9.05
C GLY A 387 1.87 -2.79 10.15
N GLU A 388 0.59 -2.59 9.80
CA GLU A 388 -0.51 -2.45 10.73
C GLU A 388 -1.48 -3.63 10.57
N ALA A 389 -2.00 -4.14 11.68
CA ALA A 389 -2.94 -5.27 11.68
C ALA A 389 -4.36 -4.79 11.32
N ALA A 390 -4.51 -4.36 10.09
CA ALA A 390 -5.78 -3.91 9.52
C ALA A 390 -5.85 -4.32 8.04
N PRO A 391 -7.05 -4.52 7.48
CA PRO A 391 -7.21 -4.84 6.06
C PRO A 391 -6.49 -3.82 5.17
N GLY A 392 -5.73 -4.31 4.18
CA GLY A 392 -4.97 -3.48 3.24
C GLY A 392 -3.73 -2.79 3.82
N ARG A 393 -3.36 -3.05 5.09
CA ARG A 393 -2.23 -2.40 5.77
C ARG A 393 -1.20 -3.39 6.32
N THR A 394 -1.37 -4.67 6.08
CA THR A 394 -0.41 -5.70 6.47
C THR A 394 0.86 -5.62 5.64
N ALA A 395 1.96 -6.23 6.13
CA ALA A 395 3.25 -6.16 5.47
C ALA A 395 3.22 -6.82 4.07
N ARG A 396 3.86 -6.16 3.11
CA ARG A 396 4.03 -6.62 1.73
C ARG A 396 5.44 -6.38 1.26
N ASP A 397 5.89 -7.20 0.33
CA ASP A 397 7.20 -7.06 -0.31
C ASP A 397 7.22 -5.93 -1.37
N LEU A 398 8.42 -5.54 -1.76
CA LEU A 398 8.62 -4.43 -2.69
C LEU A 398 8.15 -4.73 -4.12
N MET A 399 8.12 -6.01 -4.55
CA MET A 399 7.59 -6.36 -5.87
C MET A 399 6.06 -6.27 -5.88
N ALA A 400 5.39 -6.70 -4.82
CA ALA A 400 3.95 -6.51 -4.68
C ALA A 400 3.59 -5.01 -4.73
N PHE A 401 4.34 -4.17 -4.01
CA PHE A 401 4.20 -2.72 -4.08
C PHE A 401 4.38 -2.17 -5.50
N SER A 402 5.43 -2.62 -6.22
CA SER A 402 5.67 -2.21 -7.61
C SER A 402 4.53 -2.62 -8.54
N SER A 403 4.07 -3.88 -8.42
CA SER A 403 2.98 -4.43 -9.24
C SER A 403 1.65 -3.71 -9.02
N LEU A 404 1.37 -3.29 -7.78
CA LEU A 404 0.19 -2.49 -7.50
C LEU A 404 0.19 -1.18 -8.31
N LEU A 405 1.32 -0.48 -8.35
CA LEU A 405 1.44 0.76 -9.11
C LEU A 405 1.25 0.51 -10.62
N ASP A 406 1.82 -0.61 -11.13
CA ASP A 406 1.66 -1.01 -12.54
C ASP A 406 0.19 -1.29 -12.88
N ALA A 407 -0.56 -1.93 -11.98
CA ALA A 407 -1.98 -2.21 -12.19
C ALA A 407 -2.82 -0.92 -12.38
N PHE A 408 -2.47 0.18 -11.70
CA PHE A 408 -3.18 1.46 -11.87
C PHE A 408 -2.74 2.24 -13.12
N GLU A 409 -1.63 1.88 -13.80
CA GLU A 409 -1.21 2.54 -15.05
C GLU A 409 -2.22 2.36 -16.19
N GLN A 410 -3.01 1.28 -16.18
CA GLN A 410 -4.06 1.01 -17.17
C GLN A 410 -5.04 2.17 -17.35
N PHE A 411 -5.25 2.98 -16.31
CA PHE A 411 -6.18 4.12 -16.36
C PHE A 411 -5.60 5.36 -17.06
N GLN A 412 -4.34 5.33 -17.46
CA GLN A 412 -3.64 6.43 -18.15
C GLN A 412 -3.78 7.79 -17.43
N LYS A 413 -3.94 7.76 -16.12
CA LYS A 413 -3.97 8.93 -15.26
C LYS A 413 -2.69 9.01 -14.41
N PRO A 414 -2.19 10.21 -14.14
CA PRO A 414 -1.13 10.40 -13.16
C PRO A 414 -1.49 9.75 -11.82
N LEU A 415 -0.48 9.16 -11.16
CA LEU A 415 -0.62 8.57 -9.84
C LEU A 415 0.12 9.42 -8.79
N HIS A 416 -0.47 9.50 -7.62
CA HIS A 416 0.16 10.04 -6.42
C HIS A 416 0.12 8.97 -5.32
N VAL A 417 1.26 8.58 -4.77
CA VAL A 417 1.26 7.86 -3.49
C VAL A 417 1.01 8.92 -2.42
N THR A 418 -0.24 9.01 -1.97
CA THR A 418 -0.71 10.10 -1.11
C THR A 418 -0.33 9.90 0.35
N ALA A 419 -0.12 8.64 0.76
CA ALA A 419 0.35 8.31 2.10
C ALA A 419 1.17 7.02 2.06
N LEU A 420 2.50 7.14 2.05
CA LEU A 420 3.43 6.04 2.22
C LEU A 420 3.80 5.93 3.69
N GLY A 421 3.53 4.79 4.32
CA GLY A 421 3.79 4.59 5.75
C GLY A 421 4.20 3.17 6.11
N ALA A 422 5.10 3.07 7.10
CA ALA A 422 5.45 1.85 7.81
C ALA A 422 5.81 2.22 9.26
N PRO A 423 5.58 1.33 10.24
CA PRO A 423 5.88 1.63 11.64
C PRO A 423 7.37 1.49 11.93
N SER A 424 7.83 2.15 12.98
CA SER A 424 9.21 2.03 13.49
C SER A 424 9.34 1.04 14.66
N GLU A 425 8.27 0.33 14.97
CA GLU A 425 8.23 -0.73 15.97
C GLU A 425 7.12 -1.72 15.66
N MET A 426 7.17 -2.91 16.25
CA MET A 426 6.09 -3.89 16.11
C MET A 426 4.84 -3.40 16.85
N LEU A 427 3.78 -3.11 16.10
CA LEU A 427 2.52 -2.67 16.67
C LEU A 427 1.81 -3.87 17.34
N ARG A 428 1.49 -3.74 18.62
CA ARG A 428 0.68 -4.72 19.34
C ARG A 428 -0.81 -4.43 19.09
N THR A 429 -1.55 -5.45 18.72
CA THR A 429 -3.02 -5.36 18.68
C THR A 429 -3.55 -5.27 20.11
N SER A 430 -4.12 -4.14 20.49
CA SER A 430 -4.88 -3.99 21.72
C SER A 430 -6.16 -4.83 21.59
N GLY A 431 -6.23 -5.98 22.27
CA GLY A 431 -7.46 -6.77 22.34
C GLY A 431 -7.37 -8.26 21.98
N ALA A 432 -6.18 -8.80 21.69
CA ALA A 432 -6.01 -10.25 21.64
C ALA A 432 -5.95 -10.80 23.09
N GLY A 433 -7.11 -11.23 23.63
CA GLY A 433 -7.12 -12.14 24.77
C GLY A 433 -6.34 -13.42 24.39
N GLU A 434 -5.66 -14.03 25.36
CA GLU A 434 -4.98 -15.31 25.19
C GLU A 434 -5.94 -16.33 24.54
N GLY A 435 -5.75 -16.60 23.23
CA GLY A 435 -6.56 -17.57 22.48
C GLY A 435 -7.42 -17.03 21.33
N GLY A 436 -7.52 -15.70 21.13
CA GLY A 436 -8.13 -15.12 19.93
C GLY A 436 -7.12 -15.02 18.80
N ALA A 437 -7.51 -15.37 17.57
CA ALA A 437 -6.74 -15.12 16.36
C ALA A 437 -6.58 -13.59 16.15
N GLY A 438 -5.77 -12.95 17.00
CA GLY A 438 -5.41 -11.54 16.87
C GLY A 438 -4.69 -11.35 15.56
N SER A 439 -5.15 -10.44 14.74
CA SER A 439 -4.53 -10.16 13.47
C SER A 439 -3.11 -9.61 13.71
N PHE A 440 -2.13 -10.32 13.16
CA PHE A 440 -0.72 -9.94 13.22
C PHE A 440 -0.42 -8.94 12.09
N PRO A 441 0.36 -7.85 12.32
CA PRO A 441 0.62 -6.84 11.29
C PRO A 441 1.55 -7.34 10.17
N GLY A 442 2.28 -8.43 10.39
CA GLY A 442 3.37 -8.83 9.55
C GLY A 442 4.59 -7.92 9.68
N PHE A 443 5.67 -8.31 9.04
CA PHE A 443 6.89 -7.50 8.95
C PHE A 443 7.67 -7.86 7.69
N TRP A 444 8.44 -6.89 7.20
CA TRP A 444 9.28 -7.05 6.03
C TRP A 444 10.71 -7.39 6.47
N ARG A 445 11.20 -8.58 6.10
CA ARG A 445 12.54 -9.14 6.36
C ARG A 445 12.91 -9.29 7.85
N LYS A 446 12.69 -8.28 8.65
CA LYS A 446 12.94 -8.25 10.09
C LYS A 446 11.80 -7.55 10.79
N PRO A 447 11.57 -7.85 12.09
CA PRO A 447 10.62 -7.09 12.90
C PRO A 447 10.83 -5.60 12.75
N TRP A 448 9.73 -4.84 12.71
CA TRP A 448 9.77 -3.40 12.51
C TRP A 448 10.64 -2.72 13.58
N SER A 449 11.53 -1.86 13.11
CA SER A 449 12.41 -0.99 13.87
C SER A 449 12.59 0.32 13.08
N PRO A 450 13.18 1.37 13.66
CA PRO A 450 13.45 2.61 12.91
C PRO A 450 14.29 2.39 11.65
N GLU A 451 15.23 1.43 11.67
CA GLU A 451 16.09 1.07 10.54
C GLU A 451 15.30 0.34 9.45
N VAL A 452 14.45 -0.64 9.84
CA VAL A 452 13.60 -1.39 8.90
C VAL A 452 12.56 -0.46 8.26
N GLN A 453 11.95 0.43 9.06
CA GLN A 453 11.07 1.50 8.54
C GLN A 453 11.79 2.32 7.46
N ALA A 454 12.98 2.81 7.77
CA ALA A 454 13.76 3.65 6.86
C ALA A 454 14.10 2.91 5.55
N GLU A 455 14.54 1.65 5.65
CA GLU A 455 14.90 0.83 4.49
C GLU A 455 13.69 0.53 3.61
N TRP A 456 12.57 0.13 4.21
CA TRP A 456 11.35 -0.15 3.43
C TRP A 456 10.82 1.12 2.77
N MET A 457 10.67 2.22 3.53
CA MET A 457 10.12 3.47 3.02
C MET A 457 10.93 4.07 1.88
N VAL A 458 12.27 4.10 2.00
CA VAL A 458 13.12 4.69 0.96
C VAL A 458 13.08 3.86 -0.33
N ARG A 459 13.06 2.53 -0.23
CA ARG A 459 13.00 1.63 -1.39
C ARG A 459 11.65 1.71 -2.06
N ALA A 460 10.55 1.66 -1.30
CA ALA A 460 9.21 1.84 -1.83
C ALA A 460 9.05 3.22 -2.50
N ALA A 461 9.53 4.30 -1.88
CA ALA A 461 9.51 5.63 -2.48
C ALA A 461 10.34 5.70 -3.77
N ALA A 462 11.52 5.09 -3.81
CA ALA A 462 12.37 5.05 -5.00
C ALA A 462 11.70 4.26 -6.15
N ILE A 463 11.13 3.09 -5.86
CA ILE A 463 10.35 2.30 -6.83
C ILE A 463 9.18 3.13 -7.37
N ALA A 464 8.40 3.75 -6.49
CA ALA A 464 7.29 4.59 -6.93
C ALA A 464 7.75 5.75 -7.81
N LEU A 465 8.73 6.52 -7.33
CA LEU A 465 9.22 7.70 -8.06
C LEU A 465 9.99 7.33 -9.34
N SER A 466 10.43 6.09 -9.51
CA SER A 466 11.03 5.63 -10.77
C SER A 466 9.99 5.45 -11.89
N LYS A 467 8.74 5.16 -11.56
CA LYS A 467 7.68 4.92 -12.55
C LYS A 467 7.22 6.21 -13.23
N PRO A 468 7.05 6.23 -14.57
CA PRO A 468 6.62 7.42 -15.30
C PRO A 468 5.22 7.91 -14.92
N SER A 469 4.34 7.02 -14.53
CA SER A 469 2.96 7.33 -14.09
C SER A 469 2.90 8.06 -12.75
N VAL A 470 3.89 7.83 -11.85
CA VAL A 470 3.89 8.40 -10.49
C VAL A 470 4.50 9.79 -10.48
N ARG A 471 3.73 10.76 -10.04
CA ARG A 471 4.13 12.18 -9.95
C ARG A 471 4.62 12.60 -8.57
N SER A 472 4.13 11.99 -7.50
CA SER A 472 4.63 12.29 -6.17
C SER A 472 4.45 11.11 -5.22
N VAL A 473 5.31 11.08 -4.21
CA VAL A 473 5.18 10.24 -3.02
C VAL A 473 5.13 11.16 -1.81
N CYS A 474 4.15 10.97 -0.95
CA CYS A 474 3.99 11.70 0.29
C CYS A 474 4.10 10.71 1.46
N THR A 475 4.92 10.99 2.46
CA THR A 475 4.93 10.18 3.68
C THR A 475 3.64 10.40 4.46
N GLN A 476 3.14 9.35 5.08
CA GLN A 476 1.86 9.37 5.80
C GLN A 476 1.85 10.39 6.95
N CYS A 477 2.90 10.37 7.77
CA CYS A 477 3.02 11.22 8.95
C CYS A 477 4.43 11.79 9.06
N LEU A 478 4.52 13.04 9.51
CA LEU A 478 5.80 13.60 9.91
C LEU A 478 6.25 13.04 11.26
N TRP A 479 5.36 12.97 12.25
CA TRP A 479 5.65 12.51 13.61
C TRP A 479 4.77 11.34 14.03
N ASP A 480 5.18 10.64 15.10
CA ASP A 480 4.42 9.54 15.68
C ASP A 480 3.10 10.03 16.26
N SER A 481 2.03 9.36 15.92
CA SER A 481 0.69 9.68 16.43
C SER A 481 0.48 9.08 17.80
N SER A 482 -0.04 9.89 18.73
CA SER A 482 -0.39 9.44 20.08
C SER A 482 -1.90 9.26 20.29
N ASP A 483 -2.72 9.74 19.37
CA ASP A 483 -4.18 9.78 19.49
C ASP A 483 -4.91 8.61 18.81
N GLY A 484 -4.16 7.68 18.18
CA GLY A 484 -4.70 6.53 17.48
C GLY A 484 -5.41 6.87 16.15
N THR A 485 -5.37 8.10 15.70
CA THR A 485 -5.97 8.53 14.42
C THR A 485 -5.14 8.10 13.22
N GLU A 486 -3.83 7.97 13.40
CA GLU A 486 -2.91 7.42 12.42
C GLU A 486 -2.19 6.18 12.96
N MET A 487 -1.33 5.57 12.11
CA MET A 487 -0.50 4.44 12.51
C MET A 487 0.41 4.86 13.68
N PRO A 488 0.28 4.24 14.85
CA PRO A 488 1.22 4.45 15.95
C PRO A 488 2.64 4.17 15.48
N ALA A 489 3.62 4.95 15.94
CA ALA A 489 5.01 4.85 15.51
C ALA A 489 5.24 4.92 13.97
N GLY A 490 4.25 5.42 13.20
CA GLY A 490 4.33 5.57 11.74
C GLY A 490 5.04 6.84 11.28
N GLY A 491 5.34 7.76 12.18
CA GLY A 491 6.09 8.98 11.90
C GLY A 491 7.55 8.72 11.55
N ILE A 492 8.13 9.66 10.81
CA ILE A 492 9.57 9.66 10.50
C ILE A 492 10.38 10.53 11.47
N VAL A 493 9.70 11.21 12.38
CA VAL A 493 10.21 11.98 13.50
C VAL A 493 9.47 11.53 14.74
N SER A 494 10.14 11.43 15.88
CA SER A 494 9.47 11.14 17.15
C SER A 494 8.59 12.30 17.61
N THR A 495 7.74 12.07 18.60
CA THR A 495 6.91 13.10 19.23
C THR A 495 7.75 14.25 19.81
N ASP A 496 8.97 13.95 20.28
CA ASP A 496 9.92 14.94 20.82
C ASP A 496 10.68 15.72 19.73
N GLY A 497 10.37 15.46 18.45
CA GLY A 497 11.00 16.15 17.32
C GLY A 497 12.37 15.59 16.92
N VAL A 498 12.74 14.40 17.39
CA VAL A 498 13.99 13.74 17.00
C VAL A 498 13.79 12.99 15.67
N PRO A 499 14.57 13.33 14.62
CA PRO A 499 14.48 12.63 13.33
C PRO A 499 14.90 11.16 13.47
N LYS A 500 14.09 10.26 12.90
CA LYS A 500 14.43 8.84 12.75
C LYS A 500 15.32 8.62 11.52
N PRO A 501 15.97 7.44 11.36
CA PRO A 501 16.80 7.12 10.20
C PRO A 501 16.12 7.35 8.85
N ALA A 502 14.80 7.23 8.79
CA ALA A 502 14.00 7.47 7.59
C ALA A 502 14.20 8.89 7.00
N VAL A 503 14.34 9.92 7.84
CA VAL A 503 14.57 11.30 7.37
C VAL A 503 15.89 11.41 6.58
N ALA A 504 16.96 10.80 7.09
CA ALA A 504 18.27 10.81 6.44
C ALA A 504 18.21 10.07 5.08
N LYS A 505 17.58 8.88 5.04
CA LYS A 505 17.43 8.08 3.82
C LYS A 505 16.54 8.78 2.77
N LEU A 506 15.44 9.41 3.18
CA LEU A 506 14.59 10.21 2.27
C LEU A 506 15.33 11.45 1.73
N LYS A 507 16.20 12.09 2.53
CA LYS A 507 17.08 13.16 2.05
C LYS A 507 18.09 12.66 1.02
N GLU A 508 18.61 11.45 1.17
CA GLU A 508 19.46 10.82 0.16
C GLU A 508 18.69 10.57 -1.14
N LEU A 509 17.48 9.99 -1.04
CA LEU A 509 16.60 9.80 -2.19
C LEU A 509 16.29 11.10 -2.91
N GLN A 510 16.04 12.18 -2.18
CA GLN A 510 15.86 13.51 -2.74
C GLN A 510 17.10 13.97 -3.54
N GLY A 511 18.30 13.64 -3.04
CA GLY A 511 19.55 13.86 -3.77
C GLY A 511 19.63 13.08 -5.09
N VAL A 512 19.12 11.85 -5.11
CA VAL A 512 19.06 11.01 -6.32
C VAL A 512 18.06 11.58 -7.33
N ILE A 513 16.84 11.90 -6.89
CA ILE A 513 15.78 12.48 -7.75
C ILE A 513 16.25 13.77 -8.42
N ARG A 514 16.97 14.59 -7.68
CA ARG A 514 17.56 15.86 -8.20
C ARG A 514 18.86 15.66 -8.98
N GLY A 515 19.27 14.42 -9.25
CA GLY A 515 20.49 14.10 -10.00
C GLY A 515 21.79 14.52 -9.32
N ARG A 516 21.78 14.69 -7.99
CA ARG A 516 22.96 15.07 -7.18
C ARG A 516 23.72 13.87 -6.66
N LYS A 517 23.08 12.71 -6.57
CA LYS A 517 23.63 11.44 -6.07
C LYS A 517 23.27 10.30 -7.03
N PRO A 518 24.13 9.27 -7.18
CA PRO A 518 23.79 8.08 -7.94
C PRO A 518 22.74 7.24 -7.21
N ALA A 519 21.82 6.61 -7.94
CA ALA A 519 20.78 5.75 -7.38
C ALA A 519 21.35 4.46 -6.78
N GLN A 520 22.41 3.90 -7.38
CA GLN A 520 23.01 2.63 -7.00
C GLN A 520 23.38 2.54 -5.52
N ALA A 521 24.00 3.57 -4.97
CA ALA A 521 24.44 3.57 -3.56
C ALA A 521 23.26 3.47 -2.57
N LEU A 522 22.09 4.01 -2.94
CA LEU A 522 20.88 3.99 -2.10
C LEU A 522 20.09 2.68 -2.22
N LEU A 523 20.10 2.08 -3.40
CA LEU A 523 19.27 0.92 -3.74
C LEU A 523 20.06 -0.40 -3.73
N ALA A 524 21.37 -0.35 -3.44
CA ALA A 524 22.19 -1.55 -3.30
C ALA A 524 21.54 -2.52 -2.29
N PRO A 525 21.50 -3.83 -2.60
CA PRO A 525 20.89 -4.80 -1.71
C PRO A 525 21.70 -4.89 -0.40
N VAL A 526 21.07 -4.50 0.71
CA VAL A 526 21.62 -4.64 2.09
C VAL A 526 21.61 -6.11 2.56
N PHE A 527 21.18 -7.05 1.71
CA PHE A 527 20.70 -8.38 2.06
C PHE A 527 21.68 -9.52 1.84
N CYS A 528 22.93 -9.24 1.50
CA CYS A 528 23.98 -10.25 1.48
C CYS A 528 24.72 -10.27 2.82
N GLN A 529 24.11 -10.83 3.87
CA GLN A 529 24.87 -11.66 4.79
C GLN A 529 24.65 -13.11 4.34
N GLU A 530 25.68 -13.72 3.80
CA GLU A 530 25.72 -15.17 3.59
C GLU A 530 25.27 -15.85 4.88
N PRO A 531 24.46 -16.92 4.81
CA PRO A 531 24.19 -17.72 5.99
C PRO A 531 25.55 -18.15 6.53
N ALA A 532 25.81 -17.83 7.81
CA ALA A 532 27.00 -18.29 8.51
C ALA A 532 27.07 -19.80 8.29
N ALA A 533 28.12 -20.25 7.60
CA ALA A 533 28.35 -21.66 7.37
C ALA A 533 28.28 -22.37 8.74
N VAL A 534 27.24 -23.16 8.93
CA VAL A 534 27.13 -24.06 10.07
C VAL A 534 28.28 -25.05 9.91
N ARG A 535 29.33 -24.87 10.73
CA ARG A 535 30.39 -25.87 10.92
C ARG A 535 29.93 -26.97 11.84
#